data_8f3fd23f1e3e8fa62a4a1c77eea3c821
#
_entry.id   8f3fd23f1e3e8fa62a4a1c77eea3c821
#
_cell.length_a   1.000
_cell.length_b   1.000
_cell.length_c   1.000
_cell.angle_alpha   90.00
_cell.angle_beta   90.00
_cell.angle_gamma   90.00
#
_symmetry.space_group_name_H-M   'P 1'
#
loop_
_entity.id
_entity.type
_entity.pdbx_description
1 polymer ?
#
loop_
_entity_poly.entity_id
_entity_poly.type
_entity_poly.pdbx_seq_one_letter_code
_entity_poly.pdbx_strand_id
1 'polypeptide(L)'
;MNKIYYFTGTGNSLQIANDLSEKLGQCTIHKIAEYSGEKIDGRTLGIVFPVYNWGLPLIICDFLRKLDVSDDTYIYAIANYGGLPGKALDQCKDILKENGVKLSADFLINMPGNYIFGYGAKSKKVQEKLFAKEAKKIIYIADFVKIKKQCKIEKSHTIIDRVWCNYFYKHINEFHEADQYYTVDNNCIGCGLCAKRCSVNNITMVNGNPNWNHHCELCASCIQSCPKKAIDYKSETKKEKDI
;
A
#
# COMPACT_ATOMS: atom_id res chain seq x y z
N MET A 1 -11.77 9.20 -18.69
CA MET A 1 -12.19 8.68 -17.38
C MET A 1 -10.99 8.70 -16.44
N ASN A 2 -11.17 8.92 -15.14
CA ASN A 2 -10.10 8.82 -14.14
C ASN A 2 -9.96 7.35 -13.71
N LYS A 3 -8.74 6.87 -13.47
CA LYS A 3 -8.47 5.53 -12.94
C LYS A 3 -7.55 5.63 -11.72
N ILE A 4 -7.80 4.83 -10.71
CA ILE A 4 -6.93 4.70 -9.53
C ILE A 4 -6.58 3.22 -9.36
N TYR A 5 -5.29 2.93 -9.39
CA TYR A 5 -4.76 1.63 -9.01
C TYR A 5 -4.20 1.71 -7.59
N TYR A 6 -4.57 0.76 -6.76
CA TYR A 6 -4.13 0.76 -5.37
C TYR A 6 -3.59 -0.59 -4.91
N PHE A 7 -2.65 -0.53 -3.98
CA PHE A 7 -2.26 -1.65 -3.13
C PHE A 7 -2.52 -1.28 -1.68
N THR A 8 -3.12 -2.19 -0.91
CA THR A 8 -3.40 -1.99 0.51
C THR A 8 -3.19 -3.27 1.29
N GLY A 9 -2.55 -3.20 2.45
CA GLY A 9 -2.51 -4.28 3.43
C GLY A 9 -3.83 -4.32 4.22
N THR A 10 -4.06 -3.34 5.06
CA THR A 10 -5.12 -3.32 6.07
C THR A 10 -6.17 -2.22 5.87
N GLY A 11 -6.18 -1.55 4.71
CA GLY A 11 -7.28 -0.68 4.31
C GLY A 11 -6.94 0.78 4.05
N ASN A 12 -5.85 1.35 4.58
CA ASN A 12 -5.54 2.78 4.47
C ASN A 12 -5.48 3.28 3.01
N SER A 13 -4.76 2.58 2.13
CA SER A 13 -4.69 2.99 0.71
C SER A 13 -6.03 2.85 -0.01
N LEU A 14 -6.83 1.84 0.34
CA LEU A 14 -8.19 1.68 -0.20
C LEU A 14 -9.09 2.83 0.24
N GLN A 15 -9.02 3.25 1.51
CA GLN A 15 -9.76 4.40 2.01
C GLN A 15 -9.41 5.67 1.21
N ILE A 16 -8.12 5.97 1.06
CA ILE A 16 -7.63 7.10 0.25
C ILE A 16 -8.13 7.00 -1.19
N ALA A 17 -8.09 5.82 -1.80
CA ALA A 17 -8.56 5.63 -3.17
C ALA A 17 -10.07 5.87 -3.31
N ASN A 18 -10.88 5.41 -2.35
CA ASN A 18 -12.32 5.64 -2.31
C ASN A 18 -12.65 7.13 -2.16
N ASP A 19 -12.07 7.79 -1.14
CA ASP A 19 -12.34 9.19 -0.84
C ASP A 19 -11.92 10.10 -2.01
N LEU A 20 -10.78 9.80 -2.63
CA LEU A 20 -10.32 10.54 -3.81
C LEU A 20 -11.22 10.29 -5.03
N SER A 21 -11.63 9.03 -5.27
CA SER A 21 -12.55 8.67 -6.36
C SER A 21 -13.88 9.44 -6.25
N GLU A 22 -14.43 9.53 -5.04
CA GLU A 22 -15.64 10.31 -4.78
C GLU A 22 -15.47 11.79 -5.16
N LYS A 23 -14.33 12.39 -4.77
CA LYS A 23 -14.05 13.81 -5.07
C LYS A 23 -13.72 14.07 -6.55
N LEU A 24 -13.09 13.12 -7.24
CA LEU A 24 -12.78 13.25 -8.67
C LEU A 24 -14.02 13.08 -9.56
N GLY A 25 -14.98 12.25 -9.16
CA GLY A 25 -16.10 11.85 -10.01
C GLY A 25 -15.65 11.05 -11.25
N GLN A 26 -16.54 10.26 -11.84
CA GLN A 26 -16.25 9.40 -13.01
C GLN A 26 -14.89 8.70 -12.92
N CYS A 27 -14.66 8.03 -11.79
CA CYS A 27 -13.41 7.37 -11.46
C CYS A 27 -13.64 5.87 -11.18
N THR A 28 -12.76 5.02 -11.71
CA THR A 28 -12.74 3.59 -11.40
C THR A 28 -11.54 3.26 -10.52
N ILE A 29 -11.73 2.29 -9.62
CA ILE A 29 -10.71 1.85 -8.66
C ILE A 29 -10.37 0.41 -8.95
N HIS A 30 -9.07 0.10 -9.08
CA HIS A 30 -8.53 -1.21 -9.43
C HIS A 30 -7.45 -1.64 -8.44
N LYS A 31 -7.41 -2.93 -8.11
CA LYS A 31 -6.29 -3.48 -7.34
C LYS A 31 -5.07 -3.66 -8.24
N ILE A 32 -3.90 -3.26 -7.75
CA ILE A 32 -2.64 -3.46 -8.47
C ILE A 32 -2.35 -4.95 -8.72
N ALA A 33 -2.73 -5.82 -7.79
CA ALA A 33 -2.57 -7.27 -7.94
C ALA A 33 -3.41 -7.90 -9.09
N GLU A 34 -4.37 -7.18 -9.64
CA GLU A 34 -5.21 -7.63 -10.75
C GLU A 34 -4.72 -7.08 -12.11
N TYR A 35 -3.67 -6.25 -12.12
CA TYR A 35 -3.09 -5.71 -13.35
C TYR A 35 -2.22 -6.75 -14.06
N SER A 36 -2.53 -7.06 -15.32
CA SER A 36 -1.85 -8.07 -16.12
C SER A 36 -0.90 -7.50 -17.20
N GLY A 37 -0.75 -6.18 -17.28
CA GLY A 37 0.10 -5.51 -18.26
C GLY A 37 -0.65 -4.93 -19.45
N GLU A 38 -1.98 -4.89 -19.40
CA GLU A 38 -2.82 -4.24 -20.42
C GLU A 38 -2.60 -2.73 -20.43
N LYS A 39 -2.72 -2.12 -21.64
CA LYS A 39 -2.60 -0.68 -21.77
C LYS A 39 -3.68 0.07 -20.99
N ILE A 40 -3.26 0.98 -20.14
CA ILE A 40 -4.17 1.82 -19.35
C ILE A 40 -4.46 3.12 -20.12
N ASP A 41 -5.67 3.19 -20.66
CA ASP A 41 -6.17 4.43 -21.26
C ASP A 41 -6.97 5.23 -20.23
N GLY A 42 -6.70 6.52 -20.12
CA GLY A 42 -7.42 7.35 -19.17
C GLY A 42 -6.97 8.80 -19.19
N ARG A 43 -7.85 9.70 -18.69
CA ARG A 43 -7.51 11.11 -18.50
C ARG A 43 -6.45 11.29 -17.42
N THR A 44 -6.61 10.53 -16.33
CA THR A 44 -5.67 10.52 -15.21
C THR A 44 -5.49 9.10 -14.68
N LEU A 45 -4.30 8.80 -14.20
CA LEU A 45 -3.96 7.57 -13.50
C LEU A 45 -3.38 7.90 -12.12
N GLY A 46 -4.09 7.51 -11.06
CA GLY A 46 -3.62 7.56 -9.69
C GLY A 46 -3.01 6.23 -9.26
N ILE A 47 -1.89 6.28 -8.55
CA ILE A 47 -1.23 5.11 -7.97
C ILE A 47 -1.17 5.32 -6.46
N VAL A 48 -1.92 4.51 -5.68
CA VAL A 48 -2.08 4.69 -4.23
C VAL A 48 -1.51 3.49 -3.49
N PHE A 49 -0.53 3.71 -2.61
CA PHE A 49 0.18 2.62 -1.94
C PHE A 49 0.71 3.01 -0.55
N PRO A 50 0.93 2.02 0.35
CA PRO A 50 1.59 2.24 1.62
C PRO A 50 3.11 2.31 1.45
N VAL A 51 3.78 2.98 2.38
CA VAL A 51 5.24 2.92 2.51
C VAL A 51 5.62 1.70 3.34
N TYR A 52 6.44 0.81 2.78
CA TYR A 52 7.00 -0.36 3.45
C TYR A 52 8.52 -0.22 3.56
N ASN A 53 9.03 -0.47 4.75
CA ASN A 53 10.47 -0.42 5.02
C ASN A 53 11.16 0.84 4.44
N TRP A 54 10.54 2.02 4.62
CA TRP A 54 10.97 3.35 4.11
C TRP A 54 10.99 3.49 2.58
N GLY A 55 10.34 2.59 1.85
CA GLY A 55 10.29 2.61 0.38
C GLY A 55 9.03 1.99 -0.19
N LEU A 56 9.11 1.57 -1.45
CA LEU A 56 8.00 0.94 -2.16
C LEU A 56 7.80 -0.52 -1.74
N PRO A 57 6.56 -1.00 -1.59
CA PRO A 57 6.25 -2.42 -1.65
C PRO A 57 6.72 -3.06 -2.95
N LEU A 58 7.10 -4.35 -2.92
CA LEU A 58 7.62 -5.04 -4.10
C LEU A 58 6.58 -5.10 -5.23
N ILE A 59 5.32 -5.37 -4.91
CA ILE A 59 4.23 -5.36 -5.89
C ILE A 59 4.09 -4.01 -6.62
N ILE A 60 4.40 -2.89 -5.96
CA ILE A 60 4.39 -1.58 -6.60
C ILE A 60 5.55 -1.46 -7.59
N CYS A 61 6.74 -1.91 -7.21
CA CYS A 61 7.89 -1.92 -8.13
C CYS A 61 7.57 -2.72 -9.40
N ASP A 62 6.96 -3.89 -9.26
CA ASP A 62 6.59 -4.75 -10.39
C ASP A 62 5.50 -4.14 -11.25
N PHE A 63 4.49 -3.53 -10.64
CA PHE A 63 3.44 -2.79 -11.35
C PHE A 63 4.03 -1.64 -12.17
N LEU A 64 4.89 -0.81 -11.57
CA LEU A 64 5.49 0.34 -12.24
C LEU A 64 6.38 -0.05 -13.41
N ARG A 65 7.11 -1.17 -13.31
CA ARG A 65 7.95 -1.70 -14.40
C ARG A 65 7.14 -2.23 -15.58
N LYS A 66 5.95 -2.76 -15.31
CA LYS A 66 5.05 -3.33 -16.34
C LYS A 66 4.04 -2.30 -16.86
N LEU A 67 4.02 -1.09 -16.30
CA LEU A 67 3.01 -0.11 -16.60
C LEU A 67 3.07 0.33 -18.07
N ASP A 68 2.02 0.01 -18.83
CA ASP A 68 1.76 0.54 -20.16
C ASP A 68 0.61 1.56 -20.07
N VAL A 69 0.87 2.79 -20.49
CA VAL A 69 -0.06 3.90 -20.35
C VAL A 69 0.04 4.86 -21.54
N SER A 70 -1.07 5.48 -21.92
CA SER A 70 -1.08 6.45 -23.01
C SER A 70 -0.29 7.71 -22.66
N ASP A 71 0.47 8.25 -23.61
CA ASP A 71 1.42 9.37 -23.46
C ASP A 71 0.81 10.65 -22.87
N ASP A 72 -0.47 10.91 -23.13
CA ASP A 72 -1.22 12.07 -22.66
C ASP A 72 -1.86 11.89 -21.27
N THR A 73 -1.71 10.72 -20.67
CA THR A 73 -2.25 10.42 -19.35
C THR A 73 -1.51 11.20 -18.25
N TYR A 74 -2.29 11.93 -17.44
CA TYR A 74 -1.74 12.60 -16.26
C TYR A 74 -1.59 11.59 -15.12
N ILE A 75 -0.34 11.29 -14.73
CA ILE A 75 -0.02 10.29 -13.71
C ILE A 75 0.34 10.96 -12.39
N TYR A 76 -0.28 10.49 -11.31
CA TYR A 76 0.02 10.94 -9.95
C TYR A 76 0.14 9.76 -8.98
N ALA A 77 1.01 9.93 -7.97
CA ALA A 77 1.24 8.93 -6.94
C ALA A 77 0.85 9.45 -5.55
N ILE A 78 0.29 8.60 -4.71
CA ILE A 78 -0.02 8.89 -3.31
C ILE A 78 0.59 7.80 -2.44
N ALA A 79 1.61 8.16 -1.65
CA ALA A 79 2.22 7.27 -0.67
C ALA A 79 1.65 7.56 0.71
N ASN A 80 1.01 6.57 1.35
CA ASN A 80 0.56 6.70 2.72
C ASN A 80 1.54 6.02 3.69
N TYR A 81 1.75 6.64 4.84
CA TYR A 81 2.75 6.18 5.80
C TYR A 81 2.28 6.37 7.25
N GLY A 82 2.68 5.47 8.15
CA GLY A 82 2.35 5.54 9.58
C GLY A 82 3.40 6.26 10.43
N GLY A 83 4.66 6.15 10.04
CA GLY A 83 5.82 6.77 10.68
C GLY A 83 6.51 7.77 9.77
N LEU A 84 7.52 7.32 9.05
CA LEU A 84 8.33 8.12 8.13
C LEU A 84 8.14 7.66 6.68
N PRO A 85 8.05 8.58 5.70
CA PRO A 85 7.77 8.23 4.31
C PRO A 85 8.98 7.73 3.51
N GLY A 86 10.18 7.87 4.00
CA GLY A 86 11.40 7.43 3.33
C GLY A 86 11.62 8.04 1.94
N LYS A 87 11.96 7.18 0.99
CA LYS A 87 12.17 7.52 -0.42
C LYS A 87 11.12 6.94 -1.35
N ALA A 88 9.96 6.51 -0.84
CA ALA A 88 8.98 5.78 -1.65
C ALA A 88 8.53 6.54 -2.91
N LEU A 89 8.31 7.86 -2.82
CA LEU A 89 7.96 8.67 -3.99
C LEU A 89 9.15 8.93 -4.93
N ASP A 90 10.38 9.09 -4.39
CA ASP A 90 11.59 9.18 -5.22
C ASP A 90 11.76 7.88 -6.03
N GLN A 91 11.65 6.70 -5.39
CA GLN A 91 11.72 5.38 -6.05
C GLN A 91 10.62 5.20 -7.09
N CYS A 92 9.37 5.59 -6.78
CA CYS A 92 8.26 5.55 -7.72
C CYS A 92 8.57 6.35 -8.99
N LYS A 93 9.08 7.58 -8.83
CA LYS A 93 9.47 8.43 -9.95
C LYS A 93 10.61 7.82 -10.76
N ASP A 94 11.63 7.27 -10.10
CA ASP A 94 12.81 6.71 -10.77
C ASP A 94 12.42 5.51 -11.63
N ILE A 95 11.61 4.56 -11.10
CA ILE A 95 11.12 3.39 -11.85
C ILE A 95 10.23 3.82 -13.03
N LEU A 96 9.30 4.76 -12.83
CA LEU A 96 8.47 5.27 -13.92
C LEU A 96 9.34 5.91 -15.03
N LYS A 97 10.35 6.68 -14.64
CA LYS A 97 11.29 7.31 -15.58
C LYS A 97 12.08 6.26 -16.37
N GLU A 98 12.55 5.19 -15.73
CA GLU A 98 13.23 4.07 -16.40
C GLU A 98 12.32 3.39 -17.42
N ASN A 99 11.00 3.34 -17.14
CA ASN A 99 9.98 2.82 -18.05
C ASN A 99 9.47 3.86 -19.09
N GLY A 100 10.14 5.01 -19.22
CA GLY A 100 9.74 6.08 -20.14
C GLY A 100 8.49 6.86 -19.75
N VAL A 101 7.97 6.65 -18.55
CA VAL A 101 6.71 7.23 -18.06
C VAL A 101 6.99 8.43 -17.14
N LYS A 102 6.28 9.53 -17.34
CA LYS A 102 6.45 10.75 -16.53
C LYS A 102 5.46 10.79 -15.37
N LEU A 103 5.96 10.84 -14.14
CA LEU A 103 5.17 11.20 -12.96
C LEU A 103 4.90 12.72 -12.95
N SER A 104 3.63 13.11 -12.97
CA SER A 104 3.20 14.51 -13.06
C SER A 104 3.03 15.19 -11.70
N ALA A 105 2.56 14.44 -10.70
CA ALA A 105 2.39 14.91 -9.33
C ALA A 105 2.55 13.75 -8.33
N ASP A 106 2.87 14.08 -7.09
CA ASP A 106 2.92 13.10 -6.02
C ASP A 106 2.57 13.72 -4.66
N PHE A 107 2.10 12.89 -3.73
CA PHE A 107 1.59 13.34 -2.45
C PHE A 107 1.91 12.33 -1.34
N LEU A 108 2.21 12.85 -0.15
CA LEU A 108 2.39 12.10 1.08
C LEU A 108 1.16 12.25 1.98
N ILE A 109 0.60 11.15 2.47
CA ILE A 109 -0.51 11.16 3.42
C ILE A 109 -0.12 10.37 4.67
N ASN A 110 -0.09 11.05 5.83
CA ASN A 110 0.13 10.36 7.09
C ASN A 110 -1.16 9.72 7.59
N MET A 111 -1.16 8.39 7.69
CA MET A 111 -2.27 7.56 8.14
C MET A 111 -1.94 6.82 9.45
N PRO A 112 -2.92 6.31 10.19
CA PRO A 112 -2.63 5.45 11.33
C PRO A 112 -1.76 4.27 10.92
N GLY A 113 -0.60 4.12 11.56
CA GLY A 113 0.26 2.96 11.33
C GLY A 113 -0.38 1.70 11.89
N ASN A 114 -0.18 0.58 11.21
CA ASN A 114 -0.76 -0.73 11.52
C ASN A 114 0.28 -1.86 11.39
N TYR A 115 1.54 -1.54 11.60
CA TYR A 115 2.65 -2.49 11.54
C TYR A 115 2.77 -3.26 12.87
N ILE A 116 1.94 -4.29 13.01
CA ILE A 116 1.81 -5.11 14.24
C ILE A 116 3.06 -5.94 14.60
N PHE A 117 4.05 -5.98 13.72
CA PHE A 117 5.33 -6.64 13.97
C PHE A 117 6.33 -5.77 14.75
N GLY A 118 6.03 -4.49 14.94
CA GLY A 118 6.95 -3.56 15.60
C GLY A 118 6.29 -2.55 16.53
N TYR A 119 5.00 -2.24 16.32
CA TYR A 119 4.26 -1.33 17.20
C TYR A 119 2.75 -1.56 17.10
N GLY A 120 2.04 -1.32 18.20
CA GLY A 120 0.59 -1.43 18.28
C GLY A 120 -0.17 -0.28 17.65
N ALA A 121 -1.50 -0.35 17.68
CA ALA A 121 -2.38 0.70 17.20
C ALA A 121 -2.20 2.00 17.97
N LYS A 122 -2.28 3.12 17.25
CA LYS A 122 -2.36 4.44 17.88
C LYS A 122 -3.71 4.61 18.59
N SER A 123 -3.74 5.45 19.64
CA SER A 123 -4.99 5.76 20.34
C SER A 123 -6.07 6.31 19.39
N LYS A 124 -7.35 6.03 19.67
CA LYS A 124 -8.49 6.47 18.86
C LYS A 124 -8.46 7.97 18.55
N LYS A 125 -8.13 8.81 19.54
CA LYS A 125 -7.97 10.26 19.36
C LYS A 125 -6.91 10.63 18.32
N VAL A 126 -5.80 9.88 18.26
CA VAL A 126 -4.74 10.11 17.27
C VAL A 126 -5.20 9.64 15.89
N GLN A 127 -5.87 8.49 15.80
CA GLN A 127 -6.43 7.99 14.55
C GLN A 127 -7.43 8.98 13.94
N GLU A 128 -8.40 9.46 14.72
CA GLU A 128 -9.40 10.45 14.30
C GLU A 128 -8.75 11.74 13.78
N LYS A 129 -7.69 12.22 14.45
CA LYS A 129 -6.93 13.39 13.99
C LYS A 129 -6.23 13.14 12.65
N LEU A 130 -5.70 11.93 12.42
CA LEU A 130 -5.05 11.57 11.16
C LEU A 130 -6.06 11.46 10.03
N PHE A 131 -7.21 10.83 10.24
CA PHE A 131 -8.30 10.76 9.27
C PHE A 131 -8.85 12.15 8.91
N ALA A 132 -9.01 13.03 9.89
CA ALA A 132 -9.43 14.41 9.61
C ALA A 132 -8.41 15.21 8.78
N LYS A 133 -7.10 14.92 8.93
CA LYS A 133 -6.05 15.51 8.08
C LYS A 133 -6.05 14.91 6.67
N GLU A 134 -6.23 13.61 6.58
CA GLU A 134 -6.35 12.88 5.32
C GLU A 134 -7.51 13.46 4.50
N ALA A 135 -8.72 13.57 5.04
CA ALA A 135 -9.88 14.11 4.35
C ALA A 135 -9.64 15.52 3.76
N LYS A 136 -8.94 16.40 4.51
CA LYS A 136 -8.54 17.73 3.99
C LYS A 136 -7.52 17.61 2.85
N LYS A 137 -6.54 16.71 2.98
CA LYS A 137 -5.51 16.50 1.95
C LYS A 137 -6.12 15.92 0.68
N ILE A 138 -7.14 15.04 0.78
CA ILE A 138 -7.86 14.47 -0.36
C ILE A 138 -8.56 15.55 -1.18
N ILE A 139 -9.23 16.51 -0.54
CA ILE A 139 -9.85 17.65 -1.25
C ILE A 139 -8.78 18.40 -2.04
N TYR A 140 -7.66 18.75 -1.40
CA TYR A 140 -6.54 19.42 -2.06
C TYR A 140 -6.00 18.62 -3.26
N ILE A 141 -5.80 17.29 -3.09
CA ILE A 141 -5.30 16.42 -4.16
C ILE A 141 -6.31 16.35 -5.31
N ALA A 142 -7.61 16.21 -5.02
CA ALA A 142 -8.65 16.16 -6.04
C ALA A 142 -8.67 17.41 -6.91
N ASP A 143 -8.60 18.60 -6.28
CA ASP A 143 -8.57 19.88 -7.02
C ASP A 143 -7.31 19.99 -7.87
N PHE A 144 -6.17 19.52 -7.34
CA PHE A 144 -4.90 19.51 -8.05
C PHE A 144 -4.93 18.61 -9.29
N VAL A 145 -5.51 17.39 -9.17
CA VAL A 145 -5.63 16.41 -10.25
C VAL A 145 -6.62 16.86 -11.31
N LYS A 146 -7.76 17.47 -10.92
CA LYS A 146 -8.79 17.98 -11.86
C LYS A 146 -8.22 18.96 -12.89
N ILE A 147 -7.30 19.82 -12.46
CA ILE A 147 -6.64 20.83 -13.33
C ILE A 147 -5.32 20.32 -13.93
N LYS A 148 -4.96 19.04 -13.70
CA LYS A 148 -3.72 18.42 -14.18
C LYS A 148 -2.46 19.23 -13.83
N LYS A 149 -2.41 19.83 -12.64
CA LYS A 149 -1.30 20.65 -12.19
C LYS A 149 -0.06 19.79 -11.93
N GLN A 150 1.12 20.26 -12.34
CA GLN A 150 2.38 19.62 -12.01
C GLN A 150 2.95 20.16 -10.70
N CYS A 151 3.57 19.29 -9.90
CA CYS A 151 4.26 19.72 -8.68
C CYS A 151 5.67 19.15 -8.59
N LYS A 152 6.46 19.74 -7.70
CA LYS A 152 7.71 19.12 -7.25
C LYS A 152 7.37 18.00 -6.27
N ILE A 153 8.17 16.93 -6.26
CA ILE A 153 8.00 15.78 -5.37
C ILE A 153 7.89 16.21 -3.91
N GLU A 154 6.83 15.75 -3.24
CA GLU A 154 6.77 15.85 -1.78
C GLU A 154 7.82 14.90 -1.18
N LYS A 155 8.71 15.44 -0.35
CA LYS A 155 9.82 14.68 0.25
C LYS A 155 9.67 14.64 1.76
N SER A 156 10.26 13.61 2.37
CA SER A 156 10.49 13.64 3.80
C SER A 156 11.30 14.87 4.20
N HIS A 157 10.89 15.49 5.30
CA HIS A 157 11.54 16.68 5.83
C HIS A 157 12.84 16.36 6.62
N THR A 158 13.14 15.08 6.87
CA THR A 158 14.28 14.67 7.68
C THR A 158 15.34 13.95 6.85
N ILE A 159 16.61 14.36 7.00
CA ILE A 159 17.75 13.67 6.38
C ILE A 159 17.88 12.26 6.94
N ILE A 160 17.57 12.07 8.21
CA ILE A 160 17.59 10.76 8.91
C ILE A 160 16.73 9.75 8.18
N ASP A 161 15.51 10.13 7.79
CA ASP A 161 14.57 9.26 7.07
C ASP A 161 15.17 8.72 5.75
N ARG A 162 15.90 9.56 5.02
CA ARG A 162 16.55 9.18 3.76
C ARG A 162 17.75 8.25 3.97
N VAL A 163 18.49 8.41 5.07
CA VAL A 163 19.61 7.53 5.44
C VAL A 163 19.07 6.16 5.86
N TRP A 164 18.03 6.13 6.68
CA TRP A 164 17.39 4.91 7.13
C TRP A 164 16.78 4.11 5.97
N CYS A 165 16.21 4.79 4.97
CA CYS A 165 15.75 4.13 3.75
C CYS A 165 16.89 3.32 3.10
N ASN A 166 18.08 3.90 2.92
CA ASN A 166 19.19 3.19 2.29
C ASN A 166 19.66 1.97 3.09
N TYR A 167 19.53 2.01 4.42
CA TYR A 167 19.93 0.90 5.28
C TYR A 167 18.88 -0.21 5.33
N PHE A 168 17.62 0.11 5.51
CA PHE A 168 16.57 -0.88 5.72
C PHE A 168 15.96 -1.39 4.42
N TYR A 169 15.78 -0.54 3.42
CA TYR A 169 15.10 -0.92 2.18
C TYR A 169 15.82 -2.01 1.39
N LYS A 170 17.13 -2.16 1.53
CA LYS A 170 17.89 -3.26 0.91
C LYS A 170 17.38 -4.66 1.30
N HIS A 171 16.68 -4.78 2.44
CA HIS A 171 16.11 -6.02 2.93
C HIS A 171 14.65 -6.23 2.47
N ILE A 172 14.10 -5.39 1.59
CA ILE A 172 12.70 -5.49 1.18
C ILE A 172 12.39 -6.83 0.48
N ASN A 173 13.34 -7.40 -0.25
CA ASN A 173 13.17 -8.68 -0.94
C ASN A 173 12.93 -9.85 0.03
N GLU A 174 13.39 -9.76 1.28
CA GLU A 174 13.16 -10.76 2.31
C GLU A 174 11.67 -10.86 2.70
N PHE A 175 10.84 -9.86 2.30
CA PHE A 175 9.41 -9.87 2.59
C PHE A 175 8.67 -10.96 1.82
N HIS A 176 9.10 -11.33 0.61
CA HIS A 176 8.49 -12.42 -0.15
C HIS A 176 8.59 -13.76 0.58
N GLU A 177 9.69 -14.01 1.26
CA GLU A 177 9.92 -15.25 2.01
C GLU A 177 9.50 -15.14 3.49
N ALA A 178 9.05 -13.96 3.93
CA ALA A 178 8.67 -13.76 5.33
C ALA A 178 7.49 -14.63 5.76
N ASP A 179 6.70 -15.10 4.82
CA ASP A 179 5.55 -15.97 5.09
C ASP A 179 5.91 -17.35 5.60
N GLN A 180 7.14 -17.83 5.44
CA GLN A 180 7.64 -19.05 6.08
C GLN A 180 7.55 -19.02 7.61
N TYR A 181 7.46 -17.83 8.21
CA TYR A 181 7.36 -17.65 9.65
C TYR A 181 5.92 -17.52 10.16
N TYR A 182 4.91 -17.58 9.28
CA TYR A 182 3.53 -17.65 9.72
C TYR A 182 3.18 -19.03 10.25
N THR A 183 2.44 -19.05 11.35
CA THR A 183 1.91 -20.26 11.95
C THR A 183 0.41 -20.15 12.11
N VAL A 184 -0.27 -21.31 12.12
CA VAL A 184 -1.72 -21.41 12.29
C VAL A 184 -1.97 -22.34 13.47
N ASP A 185 -2.77 -21.89 14.45
CA ASP A 185 -3.15 -22.72 15.59
C ASP A 185 -4.49 -23.44 15.39
N ASN A 186 -4.83 -24.30 16.35
CA ASN A 186 -6.05 -25.14 16.33
C ASN A 186 -7.37 -24.35 16.41
N ASN A 187 -7.33 -23.01 16.60
CA ASN A 187 -8.52 -22.15 16.54
C ASN A 187 -8.93 -21.86 15.09
N CYS A 188 -8.13 -22.25 14.10
CA CYS A 188 -8.49 -22.07 12.70
C CYS A 188 -9.76 -22.88 12.37
N ILE A 189 -10.74 -22.21 11.80
CA ILE A 189 -12.03 -22.82 11.39
C ILE A 189 -12.11 -23.04 9.87
N GLY A 190 -11.02 -22.86 9.13
CA GLY A 190 -10.98 -23.08 7.67
C GLY A 190 -11.83 -22.11 6.85
N CYS A 191 -12.19 -20.93 7.36
CA CYS A 191 -13.14 -20.00 6.72
C CYS A 191 -12.61 -19.32 5.42
N GLY A 192 -11.32 -19.43 5.11
CA GLY A 192 -10.70 -18.86 3.91
C GLY A 192 -10.59 -17.33 3.87
N LEU A 193 -10.96 -16.61 4.95
CA LEU A 193 -10.94 -15.15 4.94
C LEU A 193 -9.52 -14.58 4.75
N CYS A 194 -8.50 -15.24 5.28
CA CYS A 194 -7.10 -14.86 5.08
C CYS A 194 -6.68 -14.92 3.61
N ALA A 195 -7.09 -15.96 2.87
CA ALA A 195 -6.84 -16.06 1.43
C ALA A 195 -7.60 -14.97 0.66
N LYS A 196 -8.89 -14.78 0.96
CA LYS A 196 -9.72 -13.74 0.31
C LYS A 196 -9.20 -12.31 0.57
N ARG A 197 -8.59 -12.06 1.72
CA ARG A 197 -8.05 -10.75 2.13
C ARG A 197 -6.59 -10.56 1.72
N CYS A 198 -5.93 -11.58 1.21
CA CYS A 198 -4.54 -11.45 0.77
C CYS A 198 -4.46 -10.52 -0.44
N SER A 199 -3.83 -9.38 -0.27
CA SER A 199 -3.76 -8.31 -1.28
C SER A 199 -2.90 -8.67 -2.49
N VAL A 200 -2.15 -9.77 -2.40
CA VAL A 200 -1.26 -10.28 -3.46
C VAL A 200 -1.58 -11.73 -3.85
N ASN A 201 -2.72 -12.26 -3.40
CA ASN A 201 -3.15 -13.64 -3.67
C ASN A 201 -2.14 -14.71 -3.25
N ASN A 202 -1.35 -14.43 -2.22
CA ASN A 202 -0.27 -15.31 -1.72
C ASN A 202 -0.76 -16.49 -0.88
N ILE A 203 -2.07 -16.66 -0.65
CA ILE A 203 -2.60 -17.67 0.25
C ILE A 203 -3.60 -18.56 -0.49
N THR A 204 -3.35 -19.87 -0.45
CA THR A 204 -4.27 -20.91 -0.90
C THR A 204 -4.77 -21.72 0.30
N MET A 205 -6.00 -22.24 0.22
CA MET A 205 -6.55 -23.11 1.26
C MET A 205 -6.27 -24.58 0.92
N VAL A 206 -5.54 -25.29 1.78
CA VAL A 206 -5.22 -26.72 1.61
C VAL A 206 -5.74 -27.47 2.84
N ASN A 207 -6.62 -28.43 2.63
CA ASN A 207 -7.24 -29.23 3.71
C ASN A 207 -7.84 -28.35 4.84
N GLY A 208 -8.46 -27.23 4.47
CA GLY A 208 -9.06 -26.31 5.44
C GLY A 208 -8.08 -25.34 6.15
N ASN A 209 -6.79 -25.41 5.84
CA ASN A 209 -5.77 -24.51 6.41
C ASN A 209 -5.17 -23.60 5.35
N PRO A 210 -4.76 -22.36 5.72
CA PRO A 210 -4.04 -21.48 4.81
C PRO A 210 -2.62 -21.99 4.57
N ASN A 211 -2.23 -21.98 3.29
CA ASN A 211 -0.86 -22.23 2.83
C ASN A 211 -0.35 -21.00 2.08
N TRP A 212 0.84 -20.52 2.42
CA TRP A 212 1.47 -19.37 1.78
C TRP A 212 2.38 -19.81 0.63
N ASN A 213 2.41 -19.02 -0.46
CA ASN A 213 3.04 -19.35 -1.73
C ASN A 213 4.32 -18.55 -2.01
N HIS A 214 4.97 -18.01 -0.97
CA HIS A 214 6.28 -17.35 -0.98
C HIS A 214 6.40 -16.12 -1.90
N HIS A 215 5.35 -15.28 -1.94
CA HIS A 215 5.38 -13.95 -2.53
C HIS A 215 4.63 -12.92 -1.65
N CYS A 216 4.91 -12.99 -0.34
CA CYS A 216 4.29 -12.17 0.68
C CYS A 216 4.79 -10.71 0.60
N GLU A 217 3.92 -9.76 0.91
CA GLU A 217 4.27 -8.34 1.09
C GLU A 217 4.40 -7.96 2.58
N LEU A 218 4.36 -8.91 3.49
CA LEU A 218 4.41 -8.71 4.96
C LEU A 218 3.42 -7.63 5.45
N CYS A 219 2.24 -7.60 4.86
CA CYS A 219 1.25 -6.55 5.08
C CYS A 219 0.32 -6.79 6.29
N ALA A 220 0.43 -7.93 6.97
CA ALA A 220 -0.37 -8.36 8.11
C ALA A 220 -1.88 -8.50 7.87
N SER A 221 -2.38 -8.39 6.63
CA SER A 221 -3.82 -8.46 6.33
C SER A 221 -4.44 -9.78 6.79
N CYS A 222 -3.76 -10.90 6.57
CA CYS A 222 -4.22 -12.23 6.98
C CYS A 222 -4.36 -12.38 8.50
N ILE A 223 -3.43 -11.82 9.28
CA ILE A 223 -3.45 -11.85 10.75
C ILE A 223 -4.62 -10.97 11.26
N GLN A 224 -4.69 -9.73 10.80
CA GLN A 224 -5.67 -8.75 11.30
C GLN A 224 -7.10 -9.10 10.89
N SER A 225 -7.30 -9.76 9.75
CA SER A 225 -8.62 -10.18 9.30
C SER A 225 -9.09 -11.52 9.87
N CYS A 226 -8.24 -12.27 10.58
CA CYS A 226 -8.60 -13.58 11.11
C CYS A 226 -9.60 -13.47 12.29
N PRO A 227 -10.87 -13.91 12.14
CA PRO A 227 -11.88 -13.75 13.18
C PRO A 227 -11.59 -14.61 14.42
N LYS A 228 -10.78 -15.67 14.27
CA LYS A 228 -10.37 -16.56 15.35
C LYS A 228 -8.97 -16.23 15.88
N LYS A 229 -8.31 -15.20 15.34
CA LYS A 229 -6.94 -14.84 15.70
C LYS A 229 -5.98 -16.05 15.67
N ALA A 230 -6.21 -16.96 14.71
CA ALA A 230 -5.51 -18.23 14.61
C ALA A 230 -4.14 -18.11 13.93
N ILE A 231 -3.87 -17.03 13.20
CA ILE A 231 -2.62 -16.80 12.48
C ILE A 231 -1.68 -15.99 13.36
N ASP A 232 -0.42 -16.39 13.43
CA ASP A 232 0.64 -15.70 14.16
C ASP A 232 1.91 -15.59 13.30
N TYR A 233 2.78 -14.64 13.61
CA TYR A 233 4.06 -14.44 12.97
C TYR A 233 5.17 -14.48 14.02
N LYS A 234 6.13 -15.43 13.92
CA LYS A 234 7.26 -15.61 14.85
C LYS A 234 6.87 -15.66 16.34
N SER A 235 5.64 -16.08 16.65
CA SER A 235 5.07 -16.10 18.00
C SER A 235 5.01 -14.71 18.69
N GLU A 236 5.09 -13.63 17.92
CA GLU A 236 5.17 -12.26 18.43
C GLU A 236 3.82 -11.53 18.33
N THR A 237 3.06 -11.78 17.28
CA THR A 237 1.83 -11.00 17.00
C THR A 237 0.63 -11.40 17.86
N LYS A 238 0.69 -12.52 18.58
CA LYS A 238 -0.34 -12.91 19.56
C LYS A 238 -0.42 -12.01 20.78
N LYS A 239 0.65 -11.29 21.09
CA LYS A 239 0.73 -10.40 22.26
C LYS A 239 0.09 -9.04 22.04
N GLU A 240 -0.10 -8.59 20.79
CA GLU A 240 -0.60 -7.27 20.43
C GLU A 240 -2.02 -7.29 19.81
N LYS A 241 -2.86 -8.24 20.21
CA LYS A 241 -4.13 -8.60 19.54
C LYS A 241 -5.33 -7.69 19.82
N ASP A 242 -5.17 -6.52 20.37
CA ASP A 242 -6.27 -5.57 20.65
C ASP A 242 -6.22 -4.34 19.72
N ILE A 243 -6.14 -4.60 18.39
CA ILE A 243 -6.25 -3.55 17.38
C ILE A 243 -7.60 -3.64 16.67
#